data_4be15894519dbd160779f6e6392b37f1
#
_entry.id   4be15894519dbd160779f6e6392b37f1
#
_cell.length_a   1.000
_cell.length_b   1.000
_cell.length_c   1.000
_cell.angle_alpha   90.00
_cell.angle_beta   90.00
_cell.angle_gamma   90.00
#
_symmetry.space_group_name_H-M   'P 1'
#
loop_
_entity.id
_entity.type
_entity.pdbx_description
1 polymer ?
#
loop_
_entity_poly.entity_id
_entity_poly.type
_entity_poly.pdbx_seq_one_letter_code
_entity_poly.pdbx_strand_id
1 'polypeptide(L)'
;MKSISLDFTKAASFLGEGAVEAYEPKAKAALEALEKNTCPGNDFLGWLHLPSSITPDFLDEVQAVANTLREKCEVVVVAGIGGSYLGARAVIEALGNSFAWLIQDKKNPQILFAGNNISEDYLAELTDYLKGKRFGVINISKSGTTTETALTFRLLKKQCEAQMGKDVARDVIVAVTDAKRGAARTCADKEGYKSFIIPDNVGGRFSVLTPVGLLPIACAGFDIKALVAGATDMEKATGVNVPFGENIAAQYAAVRNALYNEGGKKIEIMVNYQPKLHFIAEWWKQLYGESEGKDGKGIFPASCDFTTDLHSMGQWIQDGERSIYETVISVETPNRELDFPHDDENLDGLNFLAGKRVDEVNKMAELGTRLAHVDGGVPNIRISVPVLNEYYIGQLIYFFEIGCGISGNILGVNPFNQPGVEAYKKNMFALLNKPGYEAESKAIQERLQNEK
;
A
#
# COMPACT_ATOMS: atom_id res chain seq x y z
N MET A 1 1.66 4.17 25.21
CA MET A 1 2.67 3.59 24.29
C MET A 1 3.28 4.72 23.45
N LYS A 2 4.53 4.57 23.01
CA LYS A 2 5.12 5.50 22.03
C LYS A 2 4.30 5.38 20.72
N SER A 3 4.06 6.47 20.02
CA SER A 3 3.38 6.47 18.72
C SER A 3 4.38 6.75 17.61
N ILE A 4 4.01 6.55 16.34
CA ILE A 4 4.79 7.10 15.23
C ILE A 4 4.85 8.62 15.39
N SER A 5 5.91 9.23 14.90
CA SER A 5 6.10 10.68 15.01
C SER A 5 6.58 11.28 13.68
N LEU A 6 6.33 12.57 13.51
CA LEU A 6 6.67 13.34 12.32
C LEU A 6 7.65 14.44 12.67
N ASP A 7 8.76 14.54 11.93
CA ASP A 7 9.69 15.66 11.94
C ASP A 7 9.81 16.25 10.53
N PHE A 8 9.35 17.46 10.34
CA PHE A 8 9.44 18.19 9.07
C PHE A 8 10.29 19.45 9.17
N THR A 9 11.06 19.60 10.24
CA THR A 9 11.92 20.79 10.46
C THR A 9 12.88 21.05 9.31
N LYS A 10 13.44 19.97 8.73
CA LYS A 10 14.35 20.03 7.56
C LYS A 10 13.61 20.24 6.23
N ALA A 11 12.30 20.16 6.20
CA ALA A 11 11.48 20.56 5.06
C ALA A 11 10.99 22.01 5.21
N ALA A 12 10.52 22.38 6.41
CA ALA A 12 10.06 23.73 6.70
C ALA A 12 11.17 24.79 6.53
N SER A 13 12.43 24.43 6.76
CA SER A 13 13.57 25.34 6.57
C SER A 13 13.78 25.82 5.11
N PHE A 14 13.13 25.17 4.14
CA PHE A 14 13.12 25.59 2.72
C PHE A 14 11.94 26.48 2.35
N LEU A 15 11.08 26.76 3.30
CA LEU A 15 9.90 27.61 3.14
C LEU A 15 10.08 28.89 3.98
N GLY A 16 9.23 29.87 3.73
CA GLY A 16 9.20 31.07 4.60
C GLY A 16 8.73 30.74 6.00
N GLU A 17 9.11 31.58 6.98
CA GLU A 17 8.65 31.44 8.36
C GLU A 17 7.12 31.41 8.44
N GLY A 18 6.56 30.45 9.17
CA GLY A 18 5.11 30.27 9.30
C GLY A 18 4.40 29.70 8.06
N ALA A 19 5.13 29.30 6.99
CA ALA A 19 4.51 28.83 5.76
C ALA A 19 3.71 27.54 5.97
N VAL A 20 4.14 26.63 6.84
CA VAL A 20 3.41 25.40 7.15
C VAL A 20 2.19 25.71 8.03
N GLU A 21 2.36 26.54 9.02
CA GLU A 21 1.31 26.99 9.94
C GLU A 21 0.19 27.75 9.22
N ALA A 22 0.50 28.45 8.12
CA ALA A 22 -0.49 29.10 7.25
C ALA A 22 -1.48 28.11 6.62
N TYR A 23 -1.16 26.81 6.60
CA TYR A 23 -2.07 25.75 6.15
C TYR A 23 -2.97 25.19 7.26
N GLU A 24 -2.77 25.54 8.53
CA GLU A 24 -3.61 25.06 9.63
C GLU A 24 -5.11 25.29 9.38
N PRO A 25 -5.59 26.50 8.97
CA PRO A 25 -7.00 26.70 8.69
C PRO A 25 -7.53 25.82 7.56
N LYS A 26 -6.71 25.56 6.53
CA LYS A 26 -7.07 24.70 5.40
C LYS A 26 -7.14 23.24 5.83
N ALA A 27 -6.18 22.77 6.63
CA ALA A 27 -6.15 21.41 7.15
C ALA A 27 -7.33 21.14 8.09
N LYS A 28 -7.67 22.12 8.95
CA LYS A 28 -8.83 22.05 9.82
C LYS A 28 -10.14 22.00 9.00
N ALA A 29 -10.28 22.86 8.01
CA ALA A 29 -11.45 22.86 7.13
C ALA A 29 -11.58 21.53 6.35
N ALA A 30 -10.48 20.95 5.89
CA ALA A 30 -10.45 19.65 5.23
C ALA A 30 -10.92 18.52 6.17
N LEU A 31 -10.39 18.47 7.40
CA LEU A 31 -10.83 17.51 8.42
C LEU A 31 -12.31 17.66 8.74
N GLU A 32 -12.79 18.90 8.94
CA GLU A 32 -14.21 19.15 9.19
C GLU A 32 -15.09 18.73 8.01
N ALA A 33 -14.63 18.91 6.77
CA ALA A 33 -15.35 18.50 5.58
C ALA A 33 -15.44 16.96 5.45
N LEU A 34 -14.37 16.24 5.83
CA LEU A 34 -14.37 14.77 5.92
C LEU A 34 -15.39 14.30 6.97
N GLU A 35 -15.33 14.82 8.19
CA GLU A 35 -16.22 14.45 9.30
C GLU A 35 -17.71 14.75 9.01
N LYS A 36 -17.98 15.89 8.37
CA LYS A 36 -19.34 16.32 8.04
C LYS A 36 -19.87 15.73 6.74
N ASN A 37 -19.09 14.88 6.05
CA ASN A 37 -19.43 14.33 4.72
C ASN A 37 -19.75 15.44 3.69
N THR A 38 -19.01 16.53 3.67
CA THR A 38 -19.23 17.67 2.77
C THR A 38 -18.11 17.86 1.75
N CYS A 39 -17.06 17.05 1.80
CA CYS A 39 -15.97 17.09 0.84
C CYS A 39 -16.35 16.47 -0.52
N PRO A 40 -15.64 16.79 -1.61
CA PRO A 40 -15.79 16.09 -2.88
C PRO A 40 -15.53 14.59 -2.72
N GLY A 41 -16.44 13.75 -3.26
CA GLY A 41 -16.32 12.28 -3.18
C GLY A 41 -16.73 11.68 -1.83
N ASN A 42 -17.53 12.39 -1.06
CA ASN A 42 -18.04 11.97 0.26
C ASN A 42 -18.80 10.63 0.25
N ASP A 43 -19.20 10.11 -0.90
CA ASP A 43 -19.75 8.76 -1.04
C ASP A 43 -18.75 7.65 -0.70
N PHE A 44 -17.45 7.97 -0.59
CA PHE A 44 -16.35 7.04 -0.37
C PHE A 44 -15.60 7.28 0.95
N LEU A 45 -16.29 7.70 2.00
CA LEU A 45 -15.70 7.97 3.34
C LEU A 45 -15.86 6.80 4.34
N GLY A 46 -16.26 5.62 3.88
CA GLY A 46 -16.43 4.46 4.77
C GLY A 46 -15.12 3.98 5.45
N TRP A 47 -13.97 4.46 5.01
CA TRP A 47 -12.67 4.19 5.62
C TRP A 47 -12.37 5.09 6.84
N LEU A 48 -13.00 6.28 6.94
CA LEU A 48 -12.66 7.32 7.91
C LEU A 48 -12.79 6.84 9.37
N HIS A 49 -13.86 6.16 9.71
CA HIS A 49 -14.08 5.58 11.04
C HIS A 49 -14.07 4.05 11.01
N LEU A 50 -13.48 3.47 9.95
CA LEU A 50 -13.41 2.02 9.82
C LEU A 50 -12.65 1.38 10.97
N PRO A 51 -11.45 1.83 11.38
CA PRO A 51 -10.70 1.17 12.45
C PRO A 51 -11.48 1.03 13.74
N SER A 52 -12.12 2.10 14.21
CA SER A 52 -12.89 2.09 15.47
C SER A 52 -14.24 1.37 15.34
N SER A 53 -14.75 1.16 14.14
CA SER A 53 -16.02 0.46 13.88
C SER A 53 -15.87 -1.07 13.73
N ILE A 54 -14.66 -1.57 13.54
CA ILE A 54 -14.39 -3.00 13.41
C ILE A 54 -14.63 -3.68 14.75
N THR A 55 -15.56 -4.66 14.76
CA THR A 55 -15.89 -5.40 15.98
C THR A 55 -14.95 -6.58 16.21
N PRO A 56 -14.72 -7.00 17.47
CA PRO A 56 -13.98 -8.21 17.77
C PRO A 56 -14.55 -9.47 17.09
N ASP A 57 -15.88 -9.62 17.05
CA ASP A 57 -16.55 -10.75 16.40
C ASP A 57 -16.25 -10.83 14.91
N PHE A 58 -16.18 -9.69 14.22
CA PHE A 58 -15.79 -9.65 12.82
C PHE A 58 -14.32 -10.07 12.62
N LEU A 59 -13.41 -9.63 13.49
CA LEU A 59 -12.01 -10.07 13.43
C LEU A 59 -11.86 -11.55 13.71
N ASP A 60 -12.67 -12.09 14.62
CA ASP A 60 -12.71 -13.52 14.92
C ASP A 60 -13.27 -14.34 13.75
N GLU A 61 -14.26 -13.82 13.01
CA GLU A 61 -14.75 -14.44 11.77
C GLU A 61 -13.67 -14.48 10.68
N VAL A 62 -12.97 -13.36 10.46
CA VAL A 62 -11.85 -13.31 9.50
C VAL A 62 -10.76 -14.30 9.90
N GLN A 63 -10.40 -14.34 11.19
CA GLN A 63 -9.38 -15.24 11.71
C GLN A 63 -9.78 -16.72 11.56
N ALA A 64 -11.05 -17.06 11.76
CA ALA A 64 -11.54 -18.43 11.61
C ALA A 64 -11.40 -18.92 10.16
N VAL A 65 -11.73 -18.06 9.18
CA VAL A 65 -11.54 -18.39 7.75
C VAL A 65 -10.05 -18.49 7.40
N ALA A 66 -9.23 -17.57 7.91
CA ALA A 66 -7.79 -17.62 7.72
C ALA A 66 -7.20 -18.93 8.30
N ASN A 67 -7.64 -19.37 9.47
CA ASN A 67 -7.20 -20.63 10.07
C ASN A 67 -7.57 -21.85 9.21
N THR A 68 -8.77 -21.87 8.63
CA THR A 68 -9.17 -22.93 7.68
C THR A 68 -8.21 -23.01 6.48
N LEU A 69 -7.85 -21.84 5.90
CA LEU A 69 -6.89 -21.80 4.81
C LEU A 69 -5.48 -22.25 5.25
N ARG A 70 -5.04 -21.81 6.44
CA ARG A 70 -3.74 -22.20 7.01
C ARG A 70 -3.61 -23.69 7.28
N GLU A 71 -4.69 -24.34 7.69
CA GLU A 71 -4.72 -25.79 7.95
C GLU A 71 -4.74 -26.63 6.67
N LYS A 72 -5.51 -26.15 5.67
CA LYS A 72 -5.76 -26.93 4.45
C LYS A 72 -4.77 -26.68 3.32
N CYS A 73 -4.05 -25.56 3.32
CA CYS A 73 -3.23 -25.10 2.21
C CYS A 73 -1.74 -24.97 2.57
N GLU A 74 -0.87 -25.34 1.64
CA GLU A 74 0.56 -25.03 1.66
C GLU A 74 0.84 -23.66 1.05
N VAL A 75 -0.02 -23.24 0.13
CA VAL A 75 0.04 -21.96 -0.58
C VAL A 75 -1.34 -21.32 -0.59
N VAL A 76 -1.41 -20.02 -0.37
CA VAL A 76 -2.61 -19.22 -0.62
C VAL A 76 -2.29 -18.17 -1.66
N VAL A 77 -3.02 -18.17 -2.77
CA VAL A 77 -2.87 -17.16 -3.82
C VAL A 77 -3.93 -16.08 -3.65
N VAL A 78 -3.48 -14.85 -3.45
CA VAL A 78 -4.33 -13.67 -3.41
C VAL A 78 -4.48 -13.14 -4.84
N ALA A 79 -5.65 -13.30 -5.42
CA ALA A 79 -5.96 -12.85 -6.77
C ALA A 79 -6.63 -11.46 -6.72
N GLY A 80 -5.89 -10.41 -7.07
CA GLY A 80 -6.35 -9.02 -7.02
C GLY A 80 -5.39 -8.06 -7.70
N ILE A 81 -5.85 -6.85 -7.99
CA ILE A 81 -5.04 -5.78 -8.60
C ILE A 81 -5.25 -4.45 -7.86
N GLY A 82 -4.25 -3.57 -7.89
CA GLY A 82 -4.31 -2.26 -7.23
C GLY A 82 -4.57 -2.40 -5.75
N GLY A 83 -5.59 -1.70 -5.23
CA GLY A 83 -5.97 -1.76 -3.81
C GLY A 83 -6.40 -3.14 -3.33
N SER A 84 -6.77 -4.05 -4.25
CA SER A 84 -7.13 -5.43 -3.90
C SER A 84 -5.94 -6.34 -3.59
N TYR A 85 -4.69 -5.85 -3.71
CA TYR A 85 -3.51 -6.63 -3.32
C TYR A 85 -2.42 -5.81 -2.65
N LEU A 86 -2.21 -4.54 -3.06
CA LEU A 86 -1.05 -3.75 -2.61
C LEU A 86 -1.01 -3.58 -1.09
N GLY A 87 -2.14 -3.23 -0.47
CA GLY A 87 -2.18 -3.02 0.97
C GLY A 87 -1.89 -4.29 1.78
N ALA A 88 -2.49 -5.43 1.39
CA ALA A 88 -2.19 -6.71 2.02
C ALA A 88 -0.72 -7.09 1.85
N ARG A 89 -0.17 -6.93 0.64
CA ARG A 89 1.24 -7.21 0.35
C ARG A 89 2.18 -6.33 1.14
N ALA A 90 1.87 -5.04 1.24
CA ALA A 90 2.64 -4.08 2.02
C ALA A 90 2.80 -4.52 3.48
N VAL A 91 1.70 -4.91 4.13
CA VAL A 91 1.72 -5.38 5.53
C VAL A 91 2.46 -6.70 5.65
N ILE A 92 2.17 -7.68 4.79
CA ILE A 92 2.76 -9.02 4.84
C ILE A 92 4.29 -8.95 4.64
N GLU A 93 4.77 -8.16 3.68
CA GLU A 93 6.21 -8.02 3.45
C GLU A 93 6.91 -7.19 4.52
N ALA A 94 6.28 -6.13 5.03
CA ALA A 94 6.84 -5.33 6.12
C ALA A 94 7.05 -6.14 7.41
N LEU A 95 6.17 -7.09 7.71
CA LEU A 95 6.21 -7.90 8.91
C LEU A 95 6.91 -9.25 8.72
N GLY A 96 6.90 -9.77 7.49
CA GLY A 96 7.42 -11.08 7.14
C GLY A 96 8.95 -11.18 7.26
N ASN A 97 9.45 -12.41 7.18
CA ASN A 97 10.86 -12.66 6.97
C ASN A 97 11.21 -12.33 5.51
N SER A 98 12.31 -11.61 5.27
CA SER A 98 12.75 -11.23 3.91
C SER A 98 13.02 -12.43 2.99
N PHE A 99 13.24 -13.61 3.56
CA PHE A 99 13.45 -14.89 2.86
C PHE A 99 12.29 -15.87 3.05
N ALA A 100 11.10 -15.39 3.41
CA ALA A 100 9.92 -16.22 3.69
C ALA A 100 9.59 -17.19 2.54
N TRP A 101 9.86 -16.79 1.30
CA TRP A 101 9.64 -17.61 0.10
C TRP A 101 10.59 -18.83 -0.01
N LEU A 102 11.70 -18.83 0.74
CA LEU A 102 12.64 -19.97 0.83
C LEU A 102 12.41 -20.83 2.09
N ILE A 103 11.75 -20.26 3.11
CA ILE A 103 11.56 -20.92 4.40
C ILE A 103 10.28 -21.75 4.32
N GLN A 104 10.37 -23.02 4.59
CA GLN A 104 9.19 -23.87 4.76
C GLN A 104 8.65 -23.70 6.18
N ASP A 105 7.77 -22.71 6.39
CA ASP A 105 7.04 -22.59 7.63
C ASP A 105 5.82 -23.52 7.58
N LYS A 106 5.82 -24.54 8.43
CA LYS A 106 4.72 -25.49 8.51
C LYS A 106 3.47 -24.93 9.23
N LYS A 107 3.57 -23.74 9.82
CA LYS A 107 2.47 -23.10 10.53
C LYS A 107 1.59 -22.23 9.64
N ASN A 108 2.20 -21.61 8.63
CA ASN A 108 1.53 -20.66 7.75
C ASN A 108 1.75 -21.05 6.29
N PRO A 109 0.74 -20.91 5.42
CA PRO A 109 0.92 -21.09 3.99
C PRO A 109 1.82 -20.00 3.42
N GLN A 110 2.47 -20.31 2.33
CA GLN A 110 3.13 -19.28 1.51
C GLN A 110 2.06 -18.42 0.86
N ILE A 111 2.14 -17.11 1.04
CA ILE A 111 1.24 -16.17 0.39
C ILE A 111 1.86 -15.71 -0.92
N LEU A 112 1.14 -15.92 -2.02
CA LEU A 112 1.51 -15.46 -3.35
C LEU A 112 0.45 -14.48 -3.86
N PHE A 113 0.86 -13.54 -4.71
CA PHE A 113 -0.02 -12.54 -5.29
C PHE A 113 -0.10 -12.74 -6.80
N ALA A 114 -1.31 -12.72 -7.36
CA ALA A 114 -1.55 -12.88 -8.79
C ALA A 114 -2.76 -12.03 -9.22
N GLY A 115 -2.98 -11.93 -10.54
CA GLY A 115 -4.05 -11.07 -11.05
C GLY A 115 -3.75 -9.57 -10.94
N ASN A 116 -2.51 -9.24 -10.62
CA ASN A 116 -1.97 -7.88 -10.63
C ASN A 116 -1.20 -7.57 -11.93
N ASN A 117 -1.15 -8.51 -12.84
CA ASN A 117 -0.60 -8.40 -14.18
C ASN A 117 -1.26 -9.46 -15.10
N ILE A 118 -0.97 -9.39 -16.40
CA ILE A 118 -1.41 -10.35 -17.42
C ILE A 118 -0.22 -10.94 -18.20
N SER A 119 0.95 -11.05 -17.54
CA SER A 119 2.11 -11.72 -18.13
C SER A 119 1.83 -13.22 -18.25
N GLU A 120 1.95 -13.75 -19.47
CA GLU A 120 1.76 -15.17 -19.76
C GLU A 120 2.81 -16.01 -19.03
N ASP A 121 4.08 -15.58 -19.03
CA ASP A 121 5.17 -16.25 -18.34
C ASP A 121 4.89 -16.35 -16.83
N TYR A 122 4.54 -15.23 -16.19
CA TYR A 122 4.25 -15.22 -14.76
C TYR A 122 3.11 -16.17 -14.40
N LEU A 123 2.02 -16.18 -15.18
CA LEU A 123 0.87 -17.04 -14.91
C LEU A 123 1.19 -18.54 -15.20
N ALA A 124 1.97 -18.82 -16.24
CA ALA A 124 2.43 -20.19 -16.54
C ALA A 124 3.33 -20.71 -15.43
N GLU A 125 4.34 -19.94 -15.02
CA GLU A 125 5.25 -20.30 -13.91
C GLU A 125 4.50 -20.50 -12.59
N LEU A 126 3.53 -19.63 -12.28
CA LEU A 126 2.69 -19.79 -11.10
C LEU A 126 1.88 -21.08 -11.15
N THR A 127 1.22 -21.37 -12.28
CA THR A 127 0.43 -22.60 -12.42
C THR A 127 1.31 -23.85 -12.36
N ASP A 128 2.53 -23.79 -12.90
CA ASP A 128 3.52 -24.88 -12.78
C ASP A 128 3.98 -25.07 -11.34
N TYR A 129 4.27 -23.99 -10.63
CA TYR A 129 4.64 -24.04 -9.21
C TYR A 129 3.56 -24.67 -8.33
N LEU A 130 2.28 -24.40 -8.65
CA LEU A 130 1.14 -24.92 -7.89
C LEU A 130 0.82 -26.40 -8.18
N LYS A 131 1.42 -27.02 -9.21
CA LYS A 131 1.19 -28.44 -9.51
C LYS A 131 1.55 -29.33 -8.32
N GLY A 132 0.60 -30.18 -7.92
CA GLY A 132 0.76 -31.11 -6.80
C GLY A 132 0.72 -30.50 -5.40
N LYS A 133 0.56 -29.18 -5.27
CA LYS A 133 0.42 -28.51 -3.97
C LYS A 133 -1.03 -28.33 -3.57
N ARG A 134 -1.30 -28.41 -2.28
CA ARG A 134 -2.59 -27.98 -1.73
C ARG A 134 -2.59 -26.46 -1.65
N PHE A 135 -3.37 -25.82 -2.47
CA PHE A 135 -3.44 -24.36 -2.49
C PHE A 135 -4.87 -23.82 -2.39
N GLY A 136 -5.00 -22.66 -1.76
CA GLY A 136 -6.23 -21.90 -1.68
C GLY A 136 -6.16 -20.61 -2.52
N VAL A 137 -7.31 -20.02 -2.78
CA VAL A 137 -7.41 -18.76 -3.52
C VAL A 137 -8.27 -17.77 -2.76
N ILE A 138 -7.76 -16.57 -2.51
CA ILE A 138 -8.55 -15.43 -2.05
C ILE A 138 -8.78 -14.53 -3.27
N ASN A 139 -9.96 -14.61 -3.86
CA ASN A 139 -10.35 -13.83 -5.03
C ASN A 139 -10.94 -12.48 -4.59
N ILE A 140 -10.20 -11.40 -4.80
CA ILE A 140 -10.55 -10.06 -4.36
C ILE A 140 -10.91 -9.18 -5.55
N SER A 141 -12.20 -9.02 -5.81
CA SER A 141 -12.70 -8.18 -6.90
C SER A 141 -14.14 -7.77 -6.62
N LYS A 142 -14.41 -6.46 -6.56
CA LYS A 142 -15.77 -5.95 -6.33
C LYS A 142 -16.74 -6.38 -7.44
N SER A 143 -16.37 -6.17 -8.69
CA SER A 143 -17.21 -6.54 -9.85
C SER A 143 -17.04 -7.99 -10.30
N GLY A 144 -15.86 -8.57 -10.09
CA GLY A 144 -15.47 -9.86 -10.66
C GLY A 144 -15.20 -9.82 -12.18
N THR A 145 -15.14 -8.63 -12.77
CA THR A 145 -14.94 -8.42 -14.23
C THR A 145 -13.68 -7.68 -14.58
N THR A 146 -12.87 -7.30 -13.58
CA THR A 146 -11.52 -6.75 -13.81
C THR A 146 -10.70 -7.80 -14.55
N THR A 147 -10.22 -7.47 -15.74
CA THR A 147 -9.66 -8.43 -16.69
C THR A 147 -8.56 -9.29 -16.10
N GLU A 148 -7.59 -8.65 -15.45
CA GLU A 148 -6.42 -9.28 -14.86
C GLU A 148 -6.80 -10.30 -13.78
N THR A 149 -7.62 -9.87 -12.84
CA THR A 149 -8.09 -10.70 -11.73
C THR A 149 -9.02 -11.82 -12.22
N ALA A 150 -9.97 -11.52 -13.13
CA ALA A 150 -10.92 -12.49 -13.61
C ALA A 150 -10.26 -13.61 -14.44
N LEU A 151 -9.27 -13.26 -15.29
CA LEU A 151 -8.46 -14.22 -16.04
C LEU A 151 -7.69 -15.15 -15.08
N THR A 152 -6.97 -14.55 -14.15
CA THR A 152 -6.18 -15.29 -13.15
C THR A 152 -7.06 -16.20 -12.31
N PHE A 153 -8.16 -15.69 -11.79
CA PHE A 153 -9.10 -16.50 -10.99
C PHE A 153 -9.66 -17.68 -11.76
N ARG A 154 -10.00 -17.49 -13.05
CA ARG A 154 -10.50 -18.59 -13.91
C ARG A 154 -9.48 -19.71 -14.06
N LEU A 155 -8.18 -19.38 -14.22
CA LEU A 155 -7.10 -20.36 -14.30
C LEU A 155 -6.92 -21.09 -12.97
N LEU A 156 -6.80 -20.34 -11.86
CA LEU A 156 -6.58 -20.88 -10.52
C LEU A 156 -7.76 -21.75 -10.04
N LYS A 157 -9.01 -21.31 -10.25
CA LYS A 157 -10.20 -22.10 -9.92
C LYS A 157 -10.18 -23.45 -10.64
N LYS A 158 -9.95 -23.44 -11.97
CA LYS A 158 -9.89 -24.66 -12.78
C LYS A 158 -8.80 -25.62 -12.28
N GLN A 159 -7.61 -25.12 -11.96
CA GLN A 159 -6.52 -25.92 -11.45
C GLN A 159 -6.81 -26.47 -10.06
N CYS A 160 -7.33 -25.65 -9.16
CA CYS A 160 -7.69 -26.01 -7.79
C CYS A 160 -8.72 -27.16 -7.78
N GLU A 161 -9.80 -27.03 -8.56
CA GLU A 161 -10.82 -28.05 -8.70
C GLU A 161 -10.28 -29.36 -9.32
N ALA A 162 -9.38 -29.26 -10.30
CA ALA A 162 -8.78 -30.42 -10.95
C ALA A 162 -7.82 -31.19 -10.02
N GLN A 163 -7.07 -30.48 -9.18
CA GLN A 163 -6.07 -31.10 -8.27
C GLN A 163 -6.67 -31.64 -6.99
N MET A 164 -7.64 -30.91 -6.39
CA MET A 164 -8.14 -31.21 -5.06
C MET A 164 -9.59 -31.67 -5.01
N GLY A 165 -10.29 -31.59 -6.13
CA GLY A 165 -11.74 -31.85 -6.22
C GLY A 165 -12.59 -30.64 -5.80
N LYS A 166 -13.83 -30.60 -6.27
CA LYS A 166 -14.74 -29.45 -6.08
C LYS A 166 -15.10 -29.19 -4.62
N ASP A 167 -15.24 -30.23 -3.80
CA ASP A 167 -15.62 -30.06 -2.41
C ASP A 167 -14.49 -29.41 -1.59
N VAL A 168 -13.25 -29.84 -1.80
CA VAL A 168 -12.08 -29.21 -1.17
C VAL A 168 -11.88 -27.79 -1.71
N ALA A 169 -12.00 -27.59 -3.03
CA ALA A 169 -11.88 -26.28 -3.65
C ALA A 169 -12.90 -25.28 -3.07
N ARG A 170 -14.16 -25.73 -2.81
CA ARG A 170 -15.17 -24.90 -2.17
C ARG A 170 -14.73 -24.38 -0.79
N ASP A 171 -14.02 -25.19 -0.03
CA ASP A 171 -13.57 -24.82 1.32
C ASP A 171 -12.34 -23.90 1.34
N VAL A 172 -11.54 -23.91 0.26
CA VAL A 172 -10.26 -23.15 0.18
C VAL A 172 -10.28 -22.01 -0.83
N ILE A 173 -11.38 -21.80 -1.53
CA ILE A 173 -11.62 -20.61 -2.34
C ILE A 173 -12.51 -19.66 -1.54
N VAL A 174 -12.00 -18.44 -1.32
CA VAL A 174 -12.74 -17.38 -0.61
C VAL A 174 -12.91 -16.20 -1.54
N ALA A 175 -14.13 -15.65 -1.62
CA ALA A 175 -14.40 -14.45 -2.38
C ALA A 175 -14.49 -13.22 -1.47
N VAL A 176 -13.74 -12.16 -1.80
CA VAL A 176 -13.91 -10.83 -1.20
C VAL A 176 -14.48 -9.93 -2.30
N THR A 177 -15.76 -9.61 -2.21
CA THR A 177 -16.50 -9.05 -3.35
C THR A 177 -17.70 -8.19 -2.92
N ASP A 178 -18.49 -7.71 -3.87
CA ASP A 178 -19.74 -6.98 -3.64
C ASP A 178 -20.75 -7.83 -2.84
N ALA A 179 -21.61 -7.15 -2.09
CA ALA A 179 -22.62 -7.81 -1.26
C ALA A 179 -23.73 -8.51 -2.06
N LYS A 180 -24.08 -7.99 -3.25
CA LYS A 180 -25.32 -8.36 -3.96
C LYS A 180 -25.14 -8.63 -5.44
N ARG A 181 -24.13 -8.06 -6.08
CA ARG A 181 -24.00 -8.01 -7.54
C ARG A 181 -22.59 -8.30 -8.04
N GLY A 182 -22.48 -8.54 -9.34
CA GLY A 182 -21.21 -8.78 -10.01
C GLY A 182 -20.88 -10.26 -10.20
N ALA A 183 -19.97 -10.53 -11.13
CA ALA A 183 -19.62 -11.89 -11.52
C ALA A 183 -18.96 -12.69 -10.37
N ALA A 184 -18.15 -12.02 -9.52
CA ALA A 184 -17.54 -12.68 -8.37
C ALA A 184 -18.57 -13.08 -7.32
N ARG A 185 -19.58 -12.22 -7.05
CA ARG A 185 -20.69 -12.54 -6.14
C ARG A 185 -21.50 -13.72 -6.66
N THR A 186 -21.93 -13.65 -7.92
CA THR A 186 -22.69 -14.73 -8.56
C THR A 186 -21.93 -16.06 -8.54
N CYS A 187 -20.61 -16.02 -8.79
CA CYS A 187 -19.77 -17.21 -8.71
C CYS A 187 -19.71 -17.77 -7.30
N ALA A 188 -19.49 -16.93 -6.31
CA ALA A 188 -19.39 -17.35 -4.90
C ALA A 188 -20.70 -18.00 -4.43
N ASP A 189 -21.85 -17.42 -4.77
CA ASP A 189 -23.16 -17.95 -4.38
C ASP A 189 -23.46 -19.30 -5.06
N LYS A 190 -23.12 -19.40 -6.36
CA LYS A 190 -23.33 -20.63 -7.14
C LYS A 190 -22.47 -21.79 -6.66
N GLU A 191 -21.20 -21.53 -6.37
CA GLU A 191 -20.24 -22.56 -5.97
C GLU A 191 -20.24 -22.81 -4.47
N GLY A 192 -20.91 -21.95 -3.67
CA GLY A 192 -20.96 -22.05 -2.22
C GLY A 192 -19.66 -21.62 -1.52
N TYR A 193 -18.89 -20.72 -2.12
CA TYR A 193 -17.65 -20.21 -1.50
C TYR A 193 -17.92 -19.33 -0.29
N LYS A 194 -17.13 -19.48 0.76
CA LYS A 194 -17.10 -18.47 1.83
C LYS A 194 -16.79 -17.09 1.21
N SER A 195 -17.49 -16.07 1.69
CA SER A 195 -17.28 -14.73 1.14
C SER A 195 -17.29 -13.65 2.21
N PHE A 196 -16.57 -12.57 1.92
CA PHE A 196 -16.60 -11.32 2.66
C PHE A 196 -17.00 -10.16 1.74
N ILE A 197 -17.55 -9.12 2.33
CA ILE A 197 -18.08 -7.97 1.61
C ILE A 197 -17.01 -6.88 1.51
N ILE A 198 -16.80 -6.34 0.32
CA ILE A 198 -16.11 -5.07 0.11
C ILE A 198 -17.15 -3.96 0.32
N PRO A 199 -17.00 -3.07 1.31
CA PRO A 199 -17.94 -2.00 1.54
C PRO A 199 -18.08 -1.09 0.29
N ASP A 200 -19.30 -0.68 -0.03
CA ASP A 200 -19.57 0.13 -1.22
C ASP A 200 -18.93 1.53 -1.15
N ASN A 201 -18.82 2.05 0.05
CA ASN A 201 -18.30 3.38 0.36
C ASN A 201 -16.81 3.41 0.74
N VAL A 202 -16.06 2.33 0.44
CA VAL A 202 -14.60 2.28 0.61
C VAL A 202 -13.94 2.11 -0.74
N GLY A 203 -13.08 3.04 -1.12
CA GLY A 203 -12.25 2.96 -2.33
C GLY A 203 -11.15 1.92 -2.20
N GLY A 204 -10.72 1.31 -3.33
CA GLY A 204 -9.72 0.22 -3.31
C GLY A 204 -8.43 0.57 -2.57
N ARG A 205 -7.88 1.76 -2.77
CA ARG A 205 -6.64 2.22 -2.13
C ARG A 205 -6.75 2.56 -0.64
N PHE A 206 -8.00 2.65 -0.11
CA PHE A 206 -8.34 2.85 1.30
C PHE A 206 -8.87 1.58 1.97
N SER A 207 -8.66 0.39 1.38
CA SER A 207 -9.35 -0.83 1.79
C SER A 207 -8.51 -1.80 2.61
N VAL A 208 -7.30 -1.44 3.03
CA VAL A 208 -6.39 -2.36 3.77
C VAL A 208 -7.05 -2.93 5.02
N LEU A 209 -7.79 -2.11 5.76
CA LEU A 209 -8.46 -2.50 7.01
C LEU A 209 -9.86 -3.12 6.80
N THR A 210 -10.26 -3.38 5.55
CA THR A 210 -11.42 -4.21 5.21
C THR A 210 -10.98 -5.68 5.04
N PRO A 211 -11.90 -6.62 4.78
CA PRO A 211 -11.52 -8.00 4.44
C PRO A 211 -10.52 -8.12 3.28
N VAL A 212 -10.44 -7.10 2.42
CA VAL A 212 -9.46 -7.01 1.32
C VAL A 212 -8.02 -7.17 1.82
N GLY A 213 -7.67 -6.50 2.91
CA GLY A 213 -6.34 -6.62 3.53
C GLY A 213 -6.32 -7.62 4.69
N LEU A 214 -7.32 -7.56 5.59
CA LEU A 214 -7.30 -8.33 6.83
C LEU A 214 -7.25 -9.83 6.61
N LEU A 215 -7.97 -10.38 5.62
CA LEU A 215 -7.99 -11.83 5.38
C LEU A 215 -6.63 -12.35 4.90
N PRO A 216 -5.99 -11.80 3.85
CA PRO A 216 -4.64 -12.22 3.45
C PRO A 216 -3.60 -12.07 4.57
N ILE A 217 -3.68 -10.98 5.34
CA ILE A 217 -2.76 -10.70 6.46
C ILE A 217 -2.91 -11.77 7.56
N ALA A 218 -4.14 -12.12 7.93
CA ALA A 218 -4.43 -13.18 8.89
C ALA A 218 -3.97 -14.56 8.36
N CYS A 219 -4.14 -14.84 7.06
CA CYS A 219 -3.63 -16.07 6.43
C CYS A 219 -2.10 -16.16 6.49
N ALA A 220 -1.39 -15.04 6.38
CA ALA A 220 0.05 -14.97 6.55
C ALA A 220 0.51 -15.20 8.01
N GLY A 221 -0.44 -15.21 8.96
CA GLY A 221 -0.18 -15.49 10.38
C GLY A 221 0.08 -14.25 11.23
N PHE A 222 -0.20 -13.05 10.74
CA PHE A 222 -0.04 -11.80 11.49
C PHE A 222 -1.28 -11.45 12.32
N ASP A 223 -1.08 -10.70 13.39
CA ASP A 223 -2.14 -10.30 14.32
C ASP A 223 -2.95 -9.11 13.78
N ILE A 224 -4.11 -9.43 13.18
CA ILE A 224 -5.02 -8.41 12.65
C ILE A 224 -5.68 -7.57 13.75
N LYS A 225 -5.78 -8.09 14.99
CA LYS A 225 -6.31 -7.31 16.12
C LYS A 225 -5.35 -6.22 16.54
N ALA A 226 -4.06 -6.54 16.63
CA ALA A 226 -3.02 -5.55 16.88
C ALA A 226 -2.92 -4.50 15.75
N LEU A 227 -3.04 -4.92 14.49
CA LEU A 227 -3.06 -4.02 13.34
C LEU A 227 -4.21 -3.00 13.43
N VAL A 228 -5.43 -3.48 13.67
CA VAL A 228 -6.62 -2.62 13.82
C VAL A 228 -6.51 -1.72 15.05
N ALA A 229 -5.98 -2.23 16.17
CA ALA A 229 -5.77 -1.42 17.37
C ALA A 229 -4.82 -0.23 17.11
N GLY A 230 -3.72 -0.47 16.37
CA GLY A 230 -2.81 0.61 15.97
C GLY A 230 -3.49 1.67 15.10
N ALA A 231 -4.28 1.24 14.12
CA ALA A 231 -5.04 2.14 13.26
C ALA A 231 -6.10 2.93 14.06
N THR A 232 -6.79 2.29 15.01
CA THR A 232 -7.78 2.92 15.89
C THR A 232 -7.15 4.01 16.78
N ASP A 233 -5.96 3.77 17.30
CA ASP A 233 -5.28 4.77 18.11
C ASP A 233 -4.78 5.95 17.25
N MET A 234 -4.38 5.70 16.00
CA MET A 234 -4.04 6.78 15.06
C MET A 234 -5.28 7.56 14.61
N GLU A 235 -6.43 6.91 14.40
CA GLU A 235 -7.72 7.58 14.13
C GLU A 235 -8.03 8.59 15.24
N LYS A 236 -7.89 8.20 16.51
CA LYS A 236 -8.08 9.11 17.65
C LYS A 236 -7.07 10.25 17.68
N ALA A 237 -5.80 9.95 17.39
CA ALA A 237 -4.70 10.93 17.44
C ALA A 237 -4.74 11.94 16.29
N THR A 238 -5.53 11.68 15.24
CA THR A 238 -5.65 12.56 14.05
C THR A 238 -7.06 13.05 13.79
N GLY A 239 -7.96 12.89 14.76
CA GLY A 239 -9.34 13.35 14.68
C GLY A 239 -9.50 14.88 14.61
N VAL A 240 -10.68 15.32 14.21
CA VAL A 240 -11.02 16.74 13.95
C VAL A 240 -10.82 17.68 15.17
N ASN A 241 -10.91 17.14 16.39
CA ASN A 241 -10.75 17.91 17.63
C ASN A 241 -9.29 17.93 18.13
N VAL A 242 -8.36 17.25 17.47
CA VAL A 242 -6.94 17.26 17.84
C VAL A 242 -6.31 18.56 17.34
N PRO A 243 -5.63 19.33 18.21
CA PRO A 243 -4.96 20.57 17.79
C PRO A 243 -3.96 20.32 16.66
N PHE A 244 -3.81 21.27 15.74
CA PHE A 244 -2.90 21.15 14.61
C PHE A 244 -1.48 20.78 15.03
N GLY A 245 -0.95 21.40 16.09
CA GLY A 245 0.39 21.12 16.62
C GLY A 245 0.60 19.68 17.15
N GLU A 246 -0.49 18.93 17.36
CA GLU A 246 -0.46 17.53 17.84
C GLU A 246 -0.91 16.55 16.76
N ASN A 247 -1.61 17.04 15.72
CA ASN A 247 -2.14 16.22 14.63
C ASN A 247 -1.10 16.04 13.53
N ILE A 248 -0.33 14.97 13.62
CA ILE A 248 0.77 14.70 12.68
C ILE A 248 0.30 14.49 11.23
N ALA A 249 -0.92 14.00 11.00
CA ALA A 249 -1.45 13.82 9.64
C ALA A 249 -1.86 15.16 9.00
N ALA A 250 -2.45 16.06 9.80
CA ALA A 250 -2.75 17.44 9.37
C ALA A 250 -1.45 18.22 9.05
N GLN A 251 -0.42 18.07 9.89
CA GLN A 251 0.90 18.67 9.66
C GLN A 251 1.57 18.10 8.39
N TYR A 252 1.50 16.77 8.18
CA TYR A 252 2.05 16.14 6.98
C TYR A 252 1.35 16.65 5.72
N ALA A 253 0.02 16.73 5.72
CA ALA A 253 -0.74 17.30 4.61
C ALA A 253 -0.39 18.77 4.36
N ALA A 254 -0.20 19.56 5.43
CA ALA A 254 0.16 20.97 5.37
C ALA A 254 1.54 21.18 4.73
N VAL A 255 2.58 20.49 5.25
CA VAL A 255 3.95 20.66 4.74
C VAL A 255 4.08 20.20 3.29
N ARG A 256 3.40 19.11 2.89
CA ARG A 256 3.34 18.65 1.50
C ARG A 256 2.77 19.73 0.57
N ASN A 257 1.62 20.31 0.93
CA ASN A 257 0.97 21.35 0.15
C ASN A 257 1.78 22.66 0.12
N ALA A 258 2.44 23.03 1.21
CA ALA A 258 3.35 24.17 1.24
C ALA A 258 4.57 23.95 0.32
N LEU A 259 5.20 22.79 0.37
CA LEU A 259 6.30 22.44 -0.53
C LEU A 259 5.86 22.46 -2.01
N TYR A 260 4.65 21.98 -2.31
CA TYR A 260 4.12 21.99 -3.67
C TYR A 260 3.82 23.39 -4.20
N ASN A 261 3.09 24.20 -3.43
CA ASN A 261 2.58 25.48 -3.88
C ASN A 261 3.62 26.62 -3.78
N GLU A 262 4.39 26.66 -2.69
CA GLU A 262 5.31 27.74 -2.35
C GLU A 262 6.76 27.32 -2.61
N GLY A 263 7.12 26.07 -2.29
CA GLY A 263 8.45 25.51 -2.51
C GLY A 263 8.72 25.03 -3.94
N GLY A 264 7.70 24.97 -4.80
CA GLY A 264 7.83 24.50 -6.19
C GLY A 264 8.18 23.01 -6.31
N LYS A 265 8.04 22.23 -5.23
CA LYS A 265 8.38 20.80 -5.20
C LYS A 265 7.25 19.98 -5.82
N LYS A 266 7.53 19.23 -6.86
CA LYS A 266 6.53 18.50 -7.65
C LYS A 266 6.60 16.98 -7.48
N ILE A 267 7.67 16.48 -6.90
CA ILE A 267 7.93 15.05 -6.72
C ILE A 267 8.24 14.79 -5.25
N GLU A 268 7.51 13.88 -4.64
CA GLU A 268 7.80 13.34 -3.31
C GLU A 268 8.41 11.96 -3.45
N ILE A 269 9.60 11.77 -2.88
CA ILE A 269 10.29 10.49 -2.86
C ILE A 269 10.10 9.87 -1.47
N MET A 270 9.32 8.80 -1.38
CA MET A 270 9.25 7.97 -0.18
C MET A 270 10.53 7.15 -0.07
N VAL A 271 11.25 7.34 1.02
CA VAL A 271 12.54 6.67 1.27
C VAL A 271 12.43 5.75 2.47
N ASN A 272 13.03 4.58 2.39
CA ASN A 272 13.23 3.70 3.52
C ASN A 272 14.65 3.14 3.55
N TYR A 273 15.11 2.73 4.75
CA TYR A 273 16.39 2.05 5.01
C TYR A 273 16.15 0.60 5.46
N GLN A 274 14.92 0.12 5.31
CA GLN A 274 14.51 -1.24 5.61
C GLN A 274 13.84 -1.83 4.37
N PRO A 275 14.47 -2.74 3.62
CA PRO A 275 13.93 -3.28 2.37
C PRO A 275 12.52 -3.86 2.49
N LYS A 276 12.13 -4.29 3.70
CA LYS A 276 10.78 -4.76 4.01
C LYS A 276 9.68 -3.70 3.79
N LEU A 277 10.03 -2.42 3.79
CA LEU A 277 9.10 -1.31 3.58
C LEU A 277 8.86 -0.97 2.11
N HIS A 278 9.53 -1.66 1.18
CA HIS A 278 9.36 -1.45 -0.26
C HIS A 278 7.87 -1.41 -0.66
N PHE A 279 7.08 -2.40 -0.29
CA PHE A 279 5.66 -2.43 -0.64
C PHE A 279 4.78 -1.48 0.18
N ILE A 280 5.24 -0.95 1.31
CA ILE A 280 4.59 0.20 1.97
C ILE A 280 4.67 1.42 1.04
N ALA A 281 5.84 1.67 0.44
CA ALA A 281 6.01 2.75 -0.53
C ALA A 281 5.20 2.51 -1.83
N GLU A 282 5.10 1.27 -2.33
CA GLU A 282 4.27 0.93 -3.49
C GLU A 282 2.77 1.17 -3.22
N TRP A 283 2.26 0.76 -2.05
CA TRP A 283 0.90 1.06 -1.63
C TRP A 283 0.68 2.57 -1.47
N TRP A 284 1.61 3.28 -0.84
CA TRP A 284 1.58 4.73 -0.68
C TRP A 284 1.56 5.45 -2.04
N LYS A 285 2.31 4.99 -3.03
CA LYS A 285 2.27 5.54 -4.40
C LYS A 285 0.87 5.44 -5.02
N GLN A 286 0.20 4.31 -4.86
CA GLN A 286 -1.19 4.19 -5.31
C GLN A 286 -2.10 5.12 -4.53
N LEU A 287 -1.98 5.15 -3.19
CA LEU A 287 -2.82 5.98 -2.34
C LEU A 287 -2.77 7.46 -2.76
N TYR A 288 -1.58 8.03 -2.88
CA TYR A 288 -1.41 9.45 -3.22
C TYR A 288 -1.54 9.72 -4.72
N GLY A 289 -1.00 8.88 -5.57
CA GLY A 289 -1.03 9.07 -7.03
C GLY A 289 -2.46 9.08 -7.58
N GLU A 290 -3.29 8.11 -7.21
CA GLU A 290 -4.70 8.08 -7.62
C GLU A 290 -5.56 9.15 -6.93
N SER A 291 -5.17 9.59 -5.73
CA SER A 291 -5.96 10.57 -4.98
C SER A 291 -5.69 12.01 -5.40
N GLU A 292 -4.45 12.38 -5.65
CA GLU A 292 -4.03 13.77 -5.89
C GLU A 292 -3.76 14.09 -7.36
N GLY A 293 -3.37 13.13 -8.18
CA GLY A 293 -3.02 13.34 -9.60
C GLY A 293 -4.24 13.62 -10.47
N LYS A 294 -4.85 14.80 -10.35
CA LYS A 294 -6.09 15.20 -11.03
C LYS A 294 -6.07 16.67 -11.42
N ASP A 295 -6.85 17.03 -12.42
CA ASP A 295 -7.07 18.41 -12.85
C ASP A 295 -5.75 19.16 -13.17
N GLY A 296 -4.73 18.44 -13.66
CA GLY A 296 -3.41 19.01 -13.91
C GLY A 296 -2.62 19.36 -12.66
N LYS A 297 -3.03 18.88 -11.49
CA LYS A 297 -2.39 19.09 -10.19
C LYS A 297 -1.86 17.77 -9.62
N GLY A 298 -1.17 17.87 -8.50
CA GLY A 298 -0.73 16.77 -7.67
C GLY A 298 0.79 16.62 -7.62
N ILE A 299 1.24 16.11 -6.46
CA ILE A 299 2.62 15.75 -6.23
C ILE A 299 2.84 14.36 -6.80
N PHE A 300 3.85 14.17 -7.65
CA PHE A 300 4.17 12.86 -8.21
C PHE A 300 4.82 11.97 -7.12
N PRO A 301 4.22 10.83 -6.75
CA PRO A 301 4.78 9.96 -5.74
C PRO A 301 5.81 9.01 -6.35
N ALA A 302 7.05 9.11 -5.89
CA ALA A 302 8.14 8.20 -6.21
C ALA A 302 8.62 7.47 -4.96
N SER A 303 9.49 6.47 -5.10
CA SER A 303 10.11 5.79 -3.96
C SER A 303 11.54 5.37 -4.26
N CYS A 304 12.37 5.30 -3.19
CA CYS A 304 13.72 4.76 -3.21
C CYS A 304 13.97 3.89 -1.99
N ASP A 305 14.67 2.77 -2.19
CA ASP A 305 15.13 1.89 -1.14
C ASP A 305 16.62 2.16 -0.86
N PHE A 306 16.94 2.91 0.20
CA PHE A 306 18.30 3.20 0.56
C PHE A 306 18.86 2.06 1.47
N THR A 307 20.15 1.77 1.44
CA THR A 307 21.26 2.44 0.67
C THR A 307 21.33 2.04 -0.82
N THR A 308 20.61 1.02 -1.28
CA THR A 308 20.70 0.50 -2.66
C THR A 308 20.57 1.63 -3.68
N ASP A 309 19.54 2.45 -3.58
CA ASP A 309 19.28 3.51 -4.55
C ASP A 309 20.16 4.75 -4.39
N LEU A 310 20.99 4.84 -3.36
CA LEU A 310 22.08 5.80 -3.34
C LEU A 310 23.12 5.52 -4.43
N HIS A 311 23.23 4.25 -4.86
CA HIS A 311 24.10 3.82 -5.95
C HIS A 311 23.43 3.89 -7.34
N SER A 312 22.21 4.41 -7.43
CA SER A 312 21.46 4.62 -8.68
C SER A 312 20.89 6.03 -8.75
N MET A 313 20.05 6.43 -7.84
CA MET A 313 19.36 7.72 -7.80
C MET A 313 20.09 8.80 -6.97
N GLY A 314 21.07 8.40 -6.12
CA GLY A 314 21.75 9.30 -5.20
C GLY A 314 22.37 10.52 -5.91
N GLN A 315 23.01 10.33 -7.07
CA GLN A 315 23.58 11.45 -7.84
C GLN A 315 22.49 12.44 -8.27
N TRP A 316 21.36 11.94 -8.76
CA TRP A 316 20.29 12.83 -9.23
C TRP A 316 19.62 13.57 -8.06
N ILE A 317 19.41 12.89 -6.95
CA ILE A 317 18.83 13.49 -5.75
C ILE A 317 19.75 14.57 -5.20
N GLN A 318 21.08 14.30 -5.13
CA GLN A 318 22.07 15.25 -4.60
C GLN A 318 22.29 16.47 -5.46
N ASP A 319 22.31 16.32 -6.81
CA ASP A 319 22.83 17.36 -7.73
C ASP A 319 21.94 17.59 -8.97
N GLY A 320 20.76 16.91 -9.05
CA GLY A 320 19.81 17.09 -10.13
C GLY A 320 18.88 18.30 -9.94
N GLU A 321 17.75 18.30 -10.63
CA GLU A 321 16.74 19.36 -10.54
C GLU A 321 16.12 19.44 -9.13
N ARG A 322 15.91 20.64 -8.62
CA ARG A 322 15.39 20.90 -7.26
C ARG A 322 13.86 20.81 -7.18
N SER A 323 13.22 20.00 -8.01
CA SER A 323 11.77 19.77 -8.02
C SER A 323 11.27 18.72 -7.02
N ILE A 324 12.19 18.09 -6.28
CA ILE A 324 11.93 16.97 -5.36
C ILE A 324 12.00 17.37 -3.89
N TYR A 325 11.42 16.53 -3.05
CA TYR A 325 11.67 16.41 -1.61
C TYR A 325 11.55 14.95 -1.17
N GLU A 326 12.09 14.63 0.00
CA GLU A 326 12.07 13.28 0.54
C GLU A 326 11.15 13.18 1.76
N THR A 327 10.44 12.04 1.86
CA THR A 327 9.75 11.59 3.07
C THR A 327 10.35 10.25 3.49
N VAL A 328 11.12 10.26 4.58
CA VAL A 328 11.88 9.10 5.07
C VAL A 328 11.10 8.37 6.15
N ILE A 329 10.82 7.08 5.95
CA ILE A 329 10.34 6.20 7.02
C ILE A 329 11.54 5.62 7.76
N SER A 330 11.76 6.08 8.99
CA SER A 330 12.86 5.67 9.86
C SER A 330 12.37 4.72 10.94
N VAL A 331 12.85 3.48 10.94
CA VAL A 331 12.54 2.49 11.99
C VAL A 331 13.53 2.64 13.13
N GLU A 332 13.08 2.96 14.34
CA GLU A 332 13.98 3.27 15.47
C GLU A 332 14.72 2.04 15.99
N THR A 333 14.04 0.90 16.09
CA THR A 333 14.61 -0.34 16.60
C THR A 333 14.34 -1.49 15.62
N PRO A 334 15.36 -2.21 15.14
CA PRO A 334 15.17 -3.38 14.28
C PRO A 334 14.67 -4.57 15.10
N ASN A 335 13.98 -5.50 14.43
CA ASN A 335 13.45 -6.73 15.05
C ASN A 335 14.53 -7.80 15.30
N ARG A 336 15.72 -7.63 14.77
CA ARG A 336 16.85 -8.56 14.87
C ARG A 336 18.13 -7.80 15.17
N GLU A 337 19.04 -8.45 15.86
CA GLU A 337 20.35 -7.92 16.19
C GLU A 337 21.43 -8.66 15.44
N LEU A 338 22.39 -7.90 14.92
CA LEU A 338 23.56 -8.43 14.25
C LEU A 338 24.74 -7.48 14.45
N ASP A 339 25.82 -7.99 15.02
CA ASP A 339 27.06 -7.23 15.24
C ASP A 339 27.99 -7.38 14.04
N PHE A 340 28.78 -6.33 13.78
CA PHE A 340 29.79 -6.34 12.75
C PHE A 340 31.01 -7.10 13.25
N PRO A 341 31.50 -8.15 12.53
CA PRO A 341 32.62 -8.96 12.99
C PRO A 341 33.96 -8.23 12.83
N HIS A 342 34.96 -8.64 13.62
CA HIS A 342 36.36 -8.28 13.42
C HIS A 342 36.99 -9.21 12.37
N ASP A 343 37.86 -8.67 11.51
CA ASP A 343 38.66 -9.43 10.55
C ASP A 343 40.15 -9.15 10.82
N ASP A 344 40.95 -10.21 11.09
CA ASP A 344 42.37 -10.06 11.45
C ASP A 344 43.21 -9.46 10.32
N GLU A 345 42.83 -9.68 9.04
CA GLU A 345 43.56 -9.11 7.90
C GLU A 345 43.14 -7.67 7.58
N ASN A 346 41.90 -7.29 7.92
CA ASN A 346 41.32 -5.94 7.69
C ASN A 346 41.55 -5.39 6.26
N LEU A 347 41.44 -6.25 5.26
CA LEU A 347 41.70 -5.89 3.87
C LEU A 347 40.71 -4.86 3.32
N ASP A 348 39.49 -4.86 3.84
CA ASP A 348 38.43 -3.90 3.51
C ASP A 348 38.53 -2.59 4.32
N GLY A 349 39.39 -2.53 5.34
CA GLY A 349 39.57 -1.36 6.21
C GLY A 349 38.41 -1.12 7.18
N LEU A 350 37.51 -2.08 7.38
CA LEU A 350 36.25 -1.89 8.13
C LEU A 350 36.31 -2.28 9.60
N ASN A 351 37.47 -2.65 10.15
CA ASN A 351 37.60 -2.99 11.59
C ASN A 351 37.20 -1.86 12.56
N PHE A 352 37.13 -0.61 12.11
CA PHE A 352 36.59 0.48 12.92
C PHE A 352 35.07 0.33 13.23
N LEU A 353 34.37 -0.57 12.51
CA LEU A 353 33.00 -0.94 12.77
C LEU A 353 32.86 -2.20 13.65
N ALA A 354 33.96 -2.93 13.89
CA ALA A 354 33.91 -4.19 14.64
C ALA A 354 33.29 -4.00 16.03
N GLY A 355 32.36 -4.86 16.39
CA GLY A 355 31.60 -4.78 17.64
C GLY A 355 30.46 -3.77 17.65
N LYS A 356 30.26 -2.98 16.59
CA LYS A 356 29.07 -2.15 16.42
C LYS A 356 27.92 -2.97 15.83
N ARG A 357 26.71 -2.59 16.19
CA ARG A 357 25.51 -3.12 15.55
C ARG A 357 25.43 -2.69 14.08
N VAL A 358 25.06 -3.60 13.18
CA VAL A 358 24.81 -3.25 11.76
C VAL A 358 23.75 -2.16 11.65
N ASP A 359 22.75 -2.14 12.55
CA ASP A 359 21.74 -1.08 12.60
C ASP A 359 22.33 0.30 12.93
N GLU A 360 23.37 0.39 13.77
CA GLU A 360 24.07 1.66 14.02
C GLU A 360 24.69 2.22 12.73
N VAL A 361 25.28 1.35 11.92
CA VAL A 361 25.85 1.75 10.62
C VAL A 361 24.75 2.24 9.68
N ASN A 362 23.63 1.53 9.63
CA ASN A 362 22.47 1.91 8.83
C ASN A 362 21.87 3.26 9.26
N LYS A 363 21.81 3.52 10.59
CA LYS A 363 21.36 4.82 11.13
C LYS A 363 22.32 5.95 10.78
N MET A 364 23.63 5.69 10.76
CA MET A 364 24.61 6.70 10.34
C MET A 364 24.53 6.96 8.84
N ALA A 365 24.22 5.94 8.03
CA ALA A 365 23.92 6.13 6.61
C ALA A 365 22.66 6.99 6.40
N GLU A 366 21.57 6.73 7.13
CA GLU A 366 20.34 7.56 7.11
C GLU A 366 20.65 9.02 7.47
N LEU A 367 21.38 9.24 8.58
CA LEU A 367 21.71 10.58 9.06
C LEU A 367 22.64 11.31 8.09
N GLY A 368 23.69 10.65 7.62
CA GLY A 368 24.66 11.22 6.69
C GLY A 368 24.03 11.61 5.36
N THR A 369 23.18 10.75 4.81
CA THR A 369 22.40 11.03 3.59
C THR A 369 21.47 12.22 3.77
N ARG A 370 20.72 12.26 4.89
CA ARG A 370 19.82 13.38 5.19
C ARG A 370 20.58 14.72 5.26
N LEU A 371 21.74 14.74 5.92
CA LEU A 371 22.58 15.95 6.00
C LEU A 371 23.02 16.39 4.60
N ALA A 372 23.56 15.47 3.81
CA ALA A 372 24.04 15.76 2.46
C ALA A 372 22.91 16.26 1.53
N HIS A 373 21.76 15.60 1.53
CA HIS A 373 20.63 15.97 0.66
C HIS A 373 20.02 17.32 1.08
N VAL A 374 19.89 17.58 2.39
CA VAL A 374 19.41 18.89 2.90
C VAL A 374 20.38 20.00 2.52
N ASP A 375 21.70 19.80 2.70
CA ASP A 375 22.72 20.77 2.30
C ASP A 375 22.72 20.98 0.78
N GLY A 376 22.37 19.94 0.01
CA GLY A 376 22.18 19.98 -1.44
C GLY A 376 20.87 20.63 -1.90
N GLY A 377 20.01 21.09 -1.00
CA GLY A 377 18.76 21.79 -1.34
C GLY A 377 17.52 20.88 -1.50
N VAL A 378 17.56 19.67 -0.94
CA VAL A 378 16.42 18.72 -0.92
C VAL A 378 15.72 18.76 0.43
N PRO A 379 14.48 19.25 0.52
CA PRO A 379 13.70 19.20 1.75
C PRO A 379 13.48 17.76 2.22
N ASN A 380 13.53 17.55 3.54
CA ASN A 380 13.41 16.22 4.12
C ASN A 380 12.38 16.19 5.26
N ILE A 381 11.41 15.30 5.13
CA ILE A 381 10.42 14.94 6.13
C ILE A 381 10.83 13.57 6.70
N ARG A 382 10.71 13.38 8.00
CA ARG A 382 11.00 12.10 8.66
C ARG A 382 9.79 11.61 9.44
N ILE A 383 9.40 10.38 9.17
CA ILE A 383 8.38 9.63 9.92
C ILE A 383 9.12 8.57 10.72
N SER A 384 9.13 8.70 12.05
CA SER A 384 9.78 7.73 12.93
C SER A 384 8.78 6.66 13.37
N VAL A 385 9.14 5.39 13.15
CA VAL A 385 8.38 4.20 13.53
C VAL A 385 9.18 3.46 14.63
N PRO A 386 8.64 3.25 15.84
CA PRO A 386 9.40 2.67 16.93
C PRO A 386 9.99 1.29 16.64
N VAL A 387 9.18 0.40 16.04
CA VAL A 387 9.57 -0.95 15.62
C VAL A 387 8.57 -1.43 14.56
N LEU A 388 8.99 -2.32 13.66
CA LEU A 388 8.06 -2.93 12.70
C LEU A 388 7.29 -4.05 13.39
N ASN A 389 6.03 -3.78 13.73
CA ASN A 389 5.04 -4.75 14.18
C ASN A 389 3.66 -4.36 13.66
N GLU A 390 2.67 -5.20 13.87
CA GLU A 390 1.31 -5.01 13.38
C GLU A 390 0.70 -3.70 13.88
N TYR A 391 0.92 -3.35 15.15
CA TYR A 391 0.37 -2.15 15.76
C TYR A 391 0.88 -0.86 15.08
N TYR A 392 2.20 -0.73 14.89
CA TYR A 392 2.77 0.46 14.27
C TYR A 392 2.55 0.52 12.76
N ILE A 393 2.45 -0.64 12.08
CA ILE A 393 2.02 -0.68 10.68
C ILE A 393 0.56 -0.23 10.57
N GLY A 394 -0.31 -0.63 11.50
CA GLY A 394 -1.70 -0.13 11.58
C GLY A 394 -1.76 1.40 11.74
N GLN A 395 -0.93 1.97 12.63
CA GLN A 395 -0.81 3.42 12.76
C GLN A 395 -0.36 4.09 11.45
N LEU A 396 0.65 3.53 10.79
CA LEU A 396 1.21 4.08 9.56
C LEU A 396 0.19 4.07 8.40
N ILE A 397 -0.60 2.99 8.28
CA ILE A 397 -1.65 2.89 7.29
C ILE A 397 -2.67 4.00 7.48
N TYR A 398 -3.27 4.11 8.66
CA TYR A 398 -4.29 5.12 8.89
C TYR A 398 -3.74 6.55 8.82
N PHE A 399 -2.52 6.78 9.30
CA PHE A 399 -1.82 8.05 9.15
C PHE A 399 -1.76 8.52 7.69
N PHE A 400 -1.38 7.63 6.78
CA PHE A 400 -1.32 7.98 5.36
C PHE A 400 -2.70 8.12 4.73
N GLU A 401 -3.69 7.31 5.11
CA GLU A 401 -5.05 7.42 4.60
C GLU A 401 -5.68 8.77 4.96
N ILE A 402 -5.64 9.16 6.23
CA ILE A 402 -6.21 10.44 6.67
C ILE A 402 -5.39 11.63 6.15
N GLY A 403 -4.06 11.53 6.14
CA GLY A 403 -3.17 12.53 5.56
C GLY A 403 -3.45 12.77 4.08
N CYS A 404 -3.72 11.71 3.32
CA CYS A 404 -4.10 11.77 1.92
C CYS A 404 -5.47 12.46 1.73
N GLY A 405 -6.46 12.10 2.54
CA GLY A 405 -7.77 12.74 2.52
C GLY A 405 -7.69 14.25 2.78
N ILE A 406 -6.91 14.66 3.79
CA ILE A 406 -6.69 16.08 4.11
C ILE A 406 -5.94 16.78 2.97
N SER A 407 -4.85 16.18 2.50
CA SER A 407 -3.98 16.79 1.48
C SER A 407 -4.69 17.00 0.15
N GLY A 408 -5.48 16.02 -0.32
CA GLY A 408 -6.28 16.15 -1.54
C GLY A 408 -7.36 17.23 -1.44
N ASN A 409 -7.98 17.38 -0.27
CA ASN A 409 -8.94 18.47 -0.04
C ASN A 409 -8.25 19.84 -0.04
N ILE A 410 -7.07 19.98 0.58
CA ILE A 410 -6.27 21.23 0.53
C ILE A 410 -5.88 21.57 -0.91
N LEU A 411 -5.49 20.56 -1.70
CA LEU A 411 -5.15 20.70 -3.11
C LEU A 411 -6.36 21.11 -3.99
N GLY A 412 -7.57 20.88 -3.49
CA GLY A 412 -8.83 21.20 -4.16
C GLY A 412 -9.19 20.21 -5.26
N VAL A 413 -8.94 18.92 -5.04
CA VAL A 413 -9.33 17.81 -5.92
C VAL A 413 -10.24 16.82 -5.17
N ASN A 414 -10.96 15.95 -5.92
CA ASN A 414 -11.67 14.84 -5.30
C ASN A 414 -10.67 13.69 -5.03
N PRO A 415 -10.29 13.40 -3.76
CA PRO A 415 -9.26 12.38 -3.48
C PRO A 415 -9.78 10.94 -3.59
N PHE A 416 -11.05 10.70 -3.83
CA PHE A 416 -11.66 9.37 -3.69
C PHE A 416 -12.11 8.72 -5.00
N ASN A 417 -12.15 9.45 -6.13
CA ASN A 417 -12.41 8.92 -7.46
C ASN A 417 -11.10 8.70 -8.25
N GLN A 418 -11.17 8.10 -9.44
CA GLN A 418 -10.04 7.86 -10.34
C GLN A 418 -10.45 7.88 -11.82
N PRO A 419 -10.95 9.01 -12.35
CA PRO A 419 -11.47 9.07 -13.72
C PRO A 419 -10.41 8.81 -14.79
N GLY A 420 -9.15 9.11 -14.53
CA GLY A 420 -8.05 8.98 -15.48
C GLY A 420 -7.75 7.55 -15.95
N VAL A 421 -8.15 6.52 -15.16
CA VAL A 421 -7.88 5.12 -15.52
C VAL A 421 -8.95 4.50 -16.45
N GLU A 422 -10.02 5.21 -16.78
CA GLU A 422 -11.09 4.64 -17.62
C GLU A 422 -10.72 4.63 -19.11
N ALA A 423 -9.89 5.57 -19.57
CA ALA A 423 -9.51 5.68 -20.97
C ALA A 423 -8.74 4.45 -21.49
N TYR A 424 -7.73 3.98 -20.74
CA TYR A 424 -6.95 2.81 -21.18
C TYR A 424 -7.80 1.52 -21.17
N LYS A 425 -8.72 1.37 -20.21
CA LYS A 425 -9.62 0.21 -20.14
C LYS A 425 -10.53 0.16 -21.37
N LYS A 426 -11.12 1.31 -21.73
CA LYS A 426 -11.95 1.44 -22.93
C LYS A 426 -11.18 1.04 -24.19
N ASN A 427 -9.94 1.54 -24.34
CA ASN A 427 -9.09 1.19 -25.48
C ASN A 427 -8.73 -0.31 -25.50
N MET A 428 -8.37 -0.89 -24.35
CA MET A 428 -8.08 -2.31 -24.24
C MET A 428 -9.30 -3.17 -24.64
N PHE A 429 -10.50 -2.84 -24.17
CA PHE A 429 -11.71 -3.56 -24.53
C PHE A 429 -12.05 -3.43 -26.02
N ALA A 430 -11.85 -2.25 -26.61
CA ALA A 430 -12.01 -2.03 -28.04
C ALA A 430 -11.01 -2.86 -28.87
N LEU A 431 -9.73 -2.89 -28.48
CA LEU A 431 -8.69 -3.68 -29.15
C LEU A 431 -8.94 -5.19 -29.05
N LEU A 432 -9.53 -5.66 -27.96
CA LEU A 432 -9.90 -7.06 -27.74
C LEU A 432 -11.24 -7.43 -28.38
N ASN A 433 -11.91 -6.53 -29.11
CA ASN A 433 -13.24 -6.72 -29.69
C ASN A 433 -14.27 -7.22 -28.66
N LYS A 434 -14.27 -6.64 -27.47
CA LYS A 434 -15.20 -7.00 -26.42
C LYS A 434 -16.63 -6.69 -26.87
N PRO A 435 -17.60 -7.63 -26.69
CA PRO A 435 -19.01 -7.35 -26.98
C PRO A 435 -19.52 -6.08 -26.29
N GLY A 436 -20.21 -5.21 -27.06
CA GLY A 436 -20.68 -3.89 -26.61
C GLY A 436 -19.67 -2.74 -26.83
N TYR A 437 -18.53 -3.02 -27.48
CA TYR A 437 -17.49 -2.02 -27.84
C TYR A 437 -17.25 -1.97 -29.37
N GLU A 438 -18.21 -2.35 -30.18
CA GLU A 438 -18.05 -2.49 -31.62
C GLU A 438 -17.70 -1.15 -32.31
N ALA A 439 -18.34 -0.06 -31.89
CA ALA A 439 -18.07 1.27 -32.42
C ALA A 439 -16.65 1.75 -32.09
N GLU A 440 -16.23 1.57 -30.85
CA GLU A 440 -14.88 1.89 -30.37
C GLU A 440 -13.82 1.02 -31.03
N SER A 441 -14.12 -0.28 -31.25
CA SER A 441 -13.22 -1.21 -31.96
C SER A 441 -12.98 -0.75 -33.38
N LYS A 442 -14.02 -0.35 -34.11
CA LYS A 442 -13.89 0.20 -35.46
C LYS A 442 -13.06 1.48 -35.49
N ALA A 443 -13.37 2.43 -34.62
CA ALA A 443 -12.68 3.71 -34.53
C ALA A 443 -11.17 3.54 -34.23
N ILE A 444 -10.80 2.64 -33.30
CA ILE A 444 -9.40 2.43 -32.96
C ILE A 444 -8.64 1.70 -34.08
N GLN A 445 -9.29 0.78 -34.81
CA GLN A 445 -8.67 0.12 -35.97
C GLN A 445 -8.43 1.12 -37.15
N GLU A 446 -9.38 2.00 -37.44
CA GLU A 446 -9.21 3.08 -38.42
C GLU A 446 -8.05 4.01 -38.05
N ARG A 447 -7.95 4.38 -36.77
CA ARG A 447 -6.84 5.19 -36.26
C ARG A 447 -5.49 4.50 -36.47
N LEU A 448 -5.36 3.22 -36.09
CA LEU A 448 -4.10 2.45 -36.23
C LEU A 448 -3.71 2.24 -37.70
N GLN A 449 -4.67 2.22 -38.63
CA GLN A 449 -4.37 2.16 -40.07
C GLN A 449 -3.82 3.50 -40.60
N ASN A 450 -4.31 4.61 -40.07
CA ASN A 450 -3.87 5.96 -40.46
C ASN A 450 -2.54 6.38 -39.81
N GLU A 451 -2.09 5.72 -38.75
CA GLU A 451 -0.80 5.94 -38.07
C GLU A 451 0.35 5.11 -38.69
N LYS A 452 0.06 4.21 -39.66
CA LYS A 452 1.03 3.42 -40.43
C LYS A 452 1.37 4.16 -41.73
#